data_fe41895847f7e0311931ecc0fe9918fe
#
_entry.id   fe41895847f7e0311931ecc0fe9918fe
#
_cell.length_a   1.000
_cell.length_b   1.000
_cell.length_c   1.000
_cell.angle_alpha   90.00
_cell.angle_beta   90.00
_cell.angle_gamma   90.00
#
_symmetry.space_group_name_H-M   'P 1'
#
loop_
_entity.id
_entity.type
_entity.pdbx_description
1 polymer ?
#
loop_
_entity_poly.entity_id
_entity_poly.type
_entity_poly.pdbx_seq_one_letter_code
_entity_poly.pdbx_strand_id
1 'polypeptide(L)'
;GWATRMQVRMLTHAAPHQGLGVDQYAWSTSPLRRYTDLVNQWQILACVKGGVTAPLVAPFKPKDADLFAIVSAFDSAYSAYADFQSTMERYWCLRWLAQQDARLVDAVLLKDELLRLVDIPLVIPMTGVRHARGTQLKLELIDWDEVDLSVQARVLEVATVLPSLADEIELEEADVAD
;
A
#
# COMPACT_ATOMS: atom_id res chain seq x y z
N GLY A 1 -0.41 9.71 8.61
CA GLY A 1 -0.11 8.57 7.82
C GLY A 1 -0.06 7.31 8.64
N TRP A 2 -1.06 6.48 8.49
CA TRP A 2 -1.18 5.20 9.18
C TRP A 2 -0.62 4.13 8.25
N ALA A 3 0.38 3.42 8.64
CA ALA A 3 1.15 2.45 7.88
C ALA A 3 2.01 3.08 6.75
N THR A 4 3.22 2.68 6.69
CA THR A 4 4.11 2.91 5.55
C THR A 4 3.62 2.04 4.38
N ARG A 5 2.49 2.41 3.77
CA ARG A 5 2.21 1.94 2.42
C ARG A 5 3.31 2.50 1.52
N MET A 6 4.03 1.64 0.83
CA MET A 6 4.85 2.09 -0.28
C MET A 6 3.91 2.82 -1.25
N GLN A 7 4.02 4.14 -1.29
CA GLN A 7 3.23 4.94 -2.22
C GLN A 7 3.71 4.60 -3.63
N VAL A 8 2.86 3.94 -4.41
CA VAL A 8 3.09 3.80 -5.84
C VAL A 8 3.13 5.20 -6.43
N ARG A 9 4.26 5.57 -6.99
CA ARG A 9 4.46 6.87 -7.61
C ARG A 9 4.74 6.69 -9.09
N MET A 10 3.91 7.29 -9.92
CA MET A 10 4.13 7.31 -11.35
C MET A 10 5.25 8.28 -11.72
N LEU A 11 6.13 7.85 -12.60
CA LEU A 11 7.22 8.65 -13.13
C LEU A 11 7.13 8.71 -14.65
N THR A 12 7.58 9.83 -15.24
CA THR A 12 7.64 10.02 -16.70
C THR A 12 8.95 9.50 -17.31
N HIS A 13 9.77 8.83 -16.53
CA HIS A 13 11.02 8.20 -16.94
C HIS A 13 11.10 6.79 -16.38
N ALA A 14 11.81 5.91 -17.08
CA ALA A 14 12.04 4.55 -16.67
C ALA A 14 12.79 4.51 -15.33
N ALA A 15 12.33 3.65 -14.43
CA ALA A 15 12.96 3.42 -13.13
C ALA A 15 12.88 1.93 -12.77
N PRO A 16 13.82 1.43 -11.95
CA PRO A 16 13.79 0.07 -11.45
C PRO A 16 12.56 -0.17 -10.55
N HIS A 17 11.97 -1.36 -10.67
CA HIS A 17 10.94 -1.82 -9.76
C HIS A 17 11.56 -2.81 -8.76
N GLN A 18 11.75 -2.35 -7.52
CA GLN A 18 12.47 -3.12 -6.50
C GLN A 18 11.76 -4.42 -6.12
N GLY A 19 10.43 -4.42 -6.02
CA GLY A 19 9.64 -5.59 -5.64
C GLY A 19 9.66 -6.70 -6.69
N LEU A 20 9.75 -6.35 -8.00
CA LEU A 20 9.84 -7.33 -9.10
C LEU A 20 11.28 -7.65 -9.49
N GLY A 21 12.26 -6.92 -9.00
CA GLY A 21 13.67 -7.11 -9.37
C GLY A 21 13.98 -6.83 -10.84
N VAL A 22 13.21 -5.94 -11.49
CA VAL A 22 13.41 -5.58 -12.90
C VAL A 22 13.93 -4.15 -13.02
N ASP A 23 14.78 -3.90 -14.02
CA ASP A 23 15.39 -2.58 -14.23
C ASP A 23 14.41 -1.52 -14.70
N GLN A 24 13.33 -1.93 -15.35
CA GLN A 24 12.31 -1.05 -15.90
C GLN A 24 10.94 -1.71 -15.83
N TYR A 25 9.94 -0.97 -15.40
CA TYR A 25 8.57 -1.45 -15.34
C TYR A 25 7.60 -0.37 -15.80
N ALA A 26 6.56 -0.78 -16.51
CA ALA A 26 5.50 0.11 -16.95
C ALA A 26 4.14 -0.57 -16.84
N TRP A 27 3.17 0.10 -16.27
CA TRP A 27 1.80 -0.37 -16.24
C TRP A 27 1.16 -0.30 -17.62
N SER A 28 0.63 -1.41 -18.11
CA SER A 28 -0.03 -1.48 -19.43
C SER A 28 -1.19 -2.48 -19.50
N THR A 29 -1.51 -3.16 -18.37
CA THR A 29 -2.41 -4.32 -18.37
C THR A 29 -3.86 -4.01 -18.01
N SER A 30 -4.17 -2.80 -17.54
CA SER A 30 -5.51 -2.44 -17.07
C SER A 30 -5.99 -1.09 -17.63
N PRO A 31 -6.03 -0.88 -18.97
CA PRO A 31 -6.31 0.43 -19.59
C PRO A 31 -7.75 0.95 -19.34
N LEU A 32 -8.68 0.06 -18.99
CA LEU A 32 -10.07 0.45 -18.72
C LEU A 32 -10.25 1.17 -17.37
N ARG A 33 -9.36 0.94 -16.44
CA ARG A 33 -9.44 1.52 -15.08
C ARG A 33 -8.24 2.37 -14.70
N ARG A 34 -7.14 2.28 -15.44
CA ARG A 34 -5.93 3.07 -15.24
C ARG A 34 -5.58 3.80 -16.52
N TYR A 35 -5.82 5.09 -16.56
CA TYR A 35 -5.57 5.88 -17.76
C TYR A 35 -4.09 5.89 -18.19
N THR A 36 -3.18 5.79 -17.23
CA THR A 36 -1.73 5.66 -17.48
C THR A 36 -1.38 4.39 -18.26
N ASP A 37 -2.12 3.29 -18.06
CA ASP A 37 -1.94 2.06 -18.84
C ASP A 37 -2.32 2.28 -20.31
N LEU A 38 -3.40 3.00 -20.55
CA LEU A 38 -3.82 3.36 -21.91
C LEU A 38 -2.78 4.23 -22.60
N VAL A 39 -2.24 5.22 -21.89
CA VAL A 39 -1.14 6.06 -22.37
C VAL A 39 0.07 5.21 -22.75
N ASN A 40 0.48 4.28 -21.87
CA ASN A 40 1.60 3.37 -22.15
C ASN A 40 1.32 2.48 -23.36
N GLN A 41 0.11 1.94 -23.50
CA GLN A 41 -0.27 1.17 -24.71
C GLN A 41 -0.15 1.99 -25.99
N TRP A 42 -0.58 3.24 -25.99
CA TRP A 42 -0.41 4.13 -27.15
C TRP A 42 1.06 4.34 -27.50
N GLN A 43 1.92 4.53 -26.50
CA GLN A 43 3.37 4.66 -26.70
C GLN A 43 3.98 3.36 -27.25
N ILE A 44 3.58 2.20 -26.71
CA ILE A 44 4.02 0.89 -27.19
C ILE A 44 3.59 0.67 -28.65
N LEU A 45 2.33 0.99 -28.98
CA LEU A 45 1.85 0.88 -30.36
C LEU A 45 2.61 1.79 -31.32
N ALA A 46 2.97 2.99 -30.89
CA ALA A 46 3.80 3.89 -31.70
C ALA A 46 5.20 3.30 -31.94
N CYS A 47 5.80 2.66 -30.94
CA CYS A 47 7.09 1.96 -31.07
C CYS A 47 6.98 0.78 -32.06
N VAL A 48 5.94 -0.05 -31.92
CA VAL A 48 5.74 -1.23 -32.80
C VAL A 48 5.51 -0.81 -34.25
N LYS A 49 4.70 0.23 -34.50
CA LYS A 49 4.36 0.68 -35.85
C LYS A 49 5.44 1.57 -36.48
N GLY A 50 6.08 2.40 -35.67
CA GLY A 50 7.02 3.41 -36.14
C GLY A 50 8.48 2.97 -36.16
N GLY A 51 8.83 1.94 -35.37
CA GLY A 51 10.22 1.50 -35.24
C GLY A 51 11.15 2.65 -34.90
N VAL A 52 12.16 2.91 -35.72
CA VAL A 52 13.13 3.99 -35.52
C VAL A 52 12.51 5.39 -35.57
N THR A 53 11.34 5.55 -36.17
CA THR A 53 10.60 6.81 -36.25
C THR A 53 9.60 7.00 -35.11
N ALA A 54 9.49 6.04 -34.19
CA ALA A 54 8.57 6.12 -33.06
C ALA A 54 8.65 7.44 -32.27
N PRO A 55 9.82 8.04 -31.99
CA PRO A 55 9.90 9.32 -31.30
C PRO A 55 9.20 10.48 -32.02
N LEU A 56 8.97 10.37 -33.33
CA LEU A 56 8.30 11.39 -34.14
C LEU A 56 6.79 11.22 -34.14
N VAL A 57 6.31 9.96 -34.04
CA VAL A 57 4.89 9.61 -34.18
C VAL A 57 4.22 9.25 -32.86
N ALA A 58 4.98 9.08 -31.78
CA ALA A 58 4.43 8.81 -30.45
C ALA A 58 3.51 9.94 -29.97
N PRO A 59 2.38 9.62 -29.36
CA PRO A 59 1.41 10.63 -28.86
C PRO A 59 2.03 11.63 -27.88
N PHE A 60 2.94 11.15 -27.03
CA PHE A 60 3.64 11.97 -26.05
C PHE A 60 5.14 11.90 -26.25
N LYS A 61 5.80 13.05 -26.13
CA LYS A 61 7.26 13.17 -26.20
C LYS A 61 7.87 13.26 -24.80
N PRO A 62 9.18 12.97 -24.66
CA PRO A 62 9.87 13.23 -23.40
C PRO A 62 9.67 14.68 -22.92
N LYS A 63 9.33 14.87 -21.64
CA LYS A 63 9.03 16.17 -21.02
C LYS A 63 7.77 16.87 -21.56
N ASP A 64 6.83 16.12 -22.14
CA ASP A 64 5.54 16.65 -22.59
C ASP A 64 4.72 17.14 -21.38
N ALA A 65 4.22 18.37 -21.46
CA ALA A 65 3.43 18.97 -20.39
C ALA A 65 2.11 18.23 -20.16
N ASP A 66 1.49 17.73 -21.23
CA ASP A 66 0.23 16.98 -21.14
C ASP A 66 0.46 15.62 -20.46
N LEU A 67 1.60 14.96 -20.75
CA LEU A 67 1.97 13.74 -20.05
C LEU A 67 2.16 13.97 -18.54
N PHE A 68 2.81 15.06 -18.16
CA PHE A 68 2.95 15.45 -16.75
C PHE A 68 1.61 15.71 -16.09
N ALA A 69 0.71 16.40 -16.77
CA ALA A 69 -0.63 16.68 -16.26
C ALA A 69 -1.44 15.39 -16.05
N ILE A 70 -1.34 14.43 -16.98
CA ILE A 70 -2.01 13.13 -16.89
C ILE A 70 -1.47 12.34 -15.68
N VAL A 71 -0.14 12.24 -15.54
CA VAL A 71 0.49 11.52 -14.42
C VAL A 71 0.12 12.17 -13.09
N SER A 72 0.19 13.47 -12.96
CA SER A 72 -0.16 14.19 -11.74
C SER A 72 -1.63 14.03 -11.36
N ALA A 73 -2.54 14.11 -12.33
CA ALA A 73 -3.97 13.90 -12.11
C ALA A 73 -4.27 12.46 -11.68
N PHE A 74 -3.59 11.49 -12.31
CA PHE A 74 -3.71 10.08 -11.94
C PHE A 74 -3.21 9.82 -10.52
N ASP A 75 -2.02 10.29 -10.16
CA ASP A 75 -1.45 10.11 -8.82
C ASP A 75 -2.36 10.71 -7.74
N SER A 76 -2.91 11.89 -8.00
CA SER A 76 -3.84 12.54 -7.08
C SER A 76 -5.12 11.73 -6.87
N ALA A 77 -5.74 11.28 -7.97
CA ALA A 77 -6.97 10.47 -7.91
C ALA A 77 -6.71 9.09 -7.27
N TYR A 78 -5.59 8.46 -7.61
CA TYR A 78 -5.22 7.16 -7.08
C TYR A 78 -4.93 7.22 -5.58
N SER A 79 -4.20 8.23 -5.12
CA SER A 79 -3.94 8.44 -3.70
C SER A 79 -5.22 8.68 -2.91
N ALA A 80 -6.13 9.52 -3.42
CA ALA A 80 -7.41 9.76 -2.77
C ALA A 80 -8.26 8.47 -2.65
N TYR A 81 -8.27 7.65 -3.70
CA TYR A 81 -8.95 6.36 -3.68
C TYR A 81 -8.31 5.38 -2.67
N ALA A 82 -6.98 5.29 -2.65
CA ALA A 82 -6.26 4.42 -1.71
C ALA A 82 -6.47 4.85 -0.25
N ASP A 83 -6.48 6.15 0.01
CA ASP A 83 -6.76 6.69 1.35
C ASP A 83 -8.20 6.39 1.78
N PHE A 84 -9.16 6.56 0.86
CA PHE A 84 -10.56 6.20 1.12
C PHE A 84 -10.70 4.70 1.43
N GLN A 85 -10.13 3.83 0.61
CA GLN A 85 -10.17 2.39 0.80
C GLN A 85 -9.58 1.98 2.16
N SER A 86 -8.41 2.53 2.51
CA SER A 86 -7.75 2.27 3.79
C SER A 86 -8.58 2.74 4.99
N THR A 87 -9.21 3.91 4.86
CA THR A 87 -10.10 4.47 5.89
C THR A 87 -11.32 3.58 6.09
N MET A 88 -11.95 3.13 4.99
CA MET A 88 -13.11 2.24 5.05
C MET A 88 -12.76 0.87 5.61
N GLU A 89 -11.62 0.29 5.22
CA GLU A 89 -11.15 -0.97 5.79
C GLU A 89 -10.97 -0.86 7.31
N ARG A 90 -10.32 0.21 7.76
CA ARG A 90 -10.14 0.48 9.18
C ARG A 90 -11.48 0.63 9.93
N TYR A 91 -12.43 1.37 9.36
CA TYR A 91 -13.77 1.52 9.90
C TYR A 91 -14.46 0.16 10.08
N TRP A 92 -14.43 -0.69 9.05
CA TRP A 92 -15.05 -2.01 9.13
C TRP A 92 -14.35 -2.95 10.10
N CYS A 93 -13.03 -2.84 10.26
CA CYS A 93 -12.32 -3.55 11.32
C CYS A 93 -12.82 -3.16 12.72
N LEU A 94 -13.00 -1.86 12.98
CA LEU A 94 -13.52 -1.39 14.26
C LEU A 94 -14.97 -1.83 14.49
N ARG A 95 -15.81 -1.80 13.46
CA ARG A 95 -17.18 -2.32 13.52
C ARG A 95 -17.20 -3.82 13.83
N TRP A 96 -16.31 -4.58 13.24
CA TRP A 96 -16.18 -6.01 13.51
C TRP A 96 -15.78 -6.27 14.97
N LEU A 97 -14.79 -5.54 15.48
CA LEU A 97 -14.38 -5.63 16.89
C LEU A 97 -15.56 -5.35 17.83
N ALA A 98 -16.35 -4.33 17.54
CA ALA A 98 -17.53 -3.99 18.31
C ALA A 98 -18.59 -5.10 18.28
N GLN A 99 -18.85 -5.69 17.11
CA GLN A 99 -19.82 -6.78 16.95
C GLN A 99 -19.40 -8.06 17.68
N GLN A 100 -18.12 -8.35 17.74
CA GLN A 100 -17.58 -9.54 18.42
C GLN A 100 -17.32 -9.30 19.92
N ASP A 101 -17.42 -8.05 20.41
CA ASP A 101 -16.93 -7.63 21.73
C ASP A 101 -15.50 -8.11 22.00
N ALA A 102 -14.65 -8.04 20.95
CA ALA A 102 -13.31 -8.59 20.96
C ALA A 102 -12.37 -7.66 21.73
N ARG A 103 -12.18 -7.96 23.01
CA ARG A 103 -11.29 -7.19 23.90
C ARG A 103 -9.86 -7.73 23.94
N LEU A 104 -9.69 -9.02 23.74
CA LEU A 104 -8.38 -9.68 23.74
C LEU A 104 -8.05 -10.09 22.32
N VAL A 105 -6.90 -9.64 21.81
CA VAL A 105 -6.46 -9.89 20.45
C VAL A 105 -4.99 -10.20 20.39
N ASP A 106 -4.60 -11.03 19.43
CA ASP A 106 -3.21 -11.29 19.12
C ASP A 106 -2.72 -10.32 18.04
N ALA A 107 -1.50 -9.85 18.18
CA ALA A 107 -0.89 -8.91 17.26
C ALA A 107 0.58 -9.26 16.99
N VAL A 108 1.08 -8.81 15.86
CA VAL A 108 2.49 -8.93 15.46
C VAL A 108 3.10 -7.54 15.35
N LEU A 109 4.28 -7.36 15.94
CA LEU A 109 5.03 -6.13 15.85
C LEU A 109 5.64 -6.00 14.45
N LEU A 110 5.25 -4.93 13.76
CA LEU A 110 5.87 -4.46 12.54
C LEU A 110 7.07 -3.56 12.87
N LYS A 111 7.49 -2.73 11.93
CA LYS A 111 8.45 -1.66 12.18
C LYS A 111 7.78 -0.42 12.79
N ASP A 112 8.58 0.46 13.35
CA ASP A 112 8.12 1.81 13.78
C ASP A 112 6.99 1.80 14.82
N GLU A 113 7.02 0.84 15.78
CA GLU A 113 6.03 0.73 16.84
C GLU A 113 4.58 0.53 16.33
N LEU A 114 4.44 -0.11 15.16
CA LEU A 114 3.15 -0.50 14.59
C LEU A 114 2.86 -1.96 14.92
N LEU A 115 1.65 -2.23 15.35
CA LEU A 115 1.15 -3.57 15.64
C LEU A 115 0.04 -3.92 14.63
N ARG A 116 0.17 -5.06 13.94
CA ARG A 116 -0.87 -5.63 13.10
C ARG A 116 -1.61 -6.71 13.87
N LEU A 117 -2.94 -6.63 13.93
CA LEU A 117 -3.75 -7.69 14.50
C LEU A 117 -3.70 -8.94 13.61
N VAL A 118 -3.72 -10.13 14.23
CA VAL A 118 -3.58 -11.40 13.48
C VAL A 118 -4.85 -11.72 12.69
N ASP A 119 -6.03 -11.56 13.30
CA ASP A 119 -7.30 -12.01 12.74
C ASP A 119 -7.94 -11.02 11.75
N ILE A 120 -7.52 -9.76 11.77
CA ILE A 120 -8.08 -8.71 10.90
C ILE A 120 -6.98 -7.75 10.43
N PRO A 121 -7.12 -7.12 9.27
CA PRO A 121 -6.11 -6.23 8.69
C PRO A 121 -6.09 -4.86 9.38
N LEU A 122 -6.07 -4.84 10.71
CA LEU A 122 -6.03 -3.61 11.50
C LEU A 122 -4.63 -3.37 12.04
N VAL A 123 -4.04 -2.25 11.66
CA VAL A 123 -2.76 -1.78 12.18
C VAL A 123 -3.00 -0.67 13.19
N ILE A 124 -2.40 -0.79 14.37
CA ILE A 124 -2.49 0.20 15.43
C ILE A 124 -1.09 0.66 15.85
N PRO A 125 -0.87 1.95 16.05
CA PRO A 125 0.36 2.46 16.63
C PRO A 125 0.36 2.22 18.12
N MET A 126 1.49 1.81 18.67
CA MET A 126 1.67 1.65 20.10
C MET A 126 3.08 2.08 20.50
N THR A 127 3.19 3.27 21.07
CA THR A 127 4.47 3.82 21.52
C THR A 127 5.03 3.05 22.71
N GLY A 128 6.36 2.90 22.75
CA GLY A 128 7.05 2.26 23.86
C GLY A 128 7.21 0.75 23.74
N VAL A 129 6.72 0.12 22.70
CA VAL A 129 6.94 -1.30 22.42
C VAL A 129 8.30 -1.48 21.75
N ARG A 130 9.30 -1.89 22.53
CA ARG A 130 10.69 -2.05 22.08
C ARG A 130 11.07 -3.52 21.98
N HIS A 131 10.56 -4.21 20.99
CA HIS A 131 10.87 -5.60 20.70
C HIS A 131 11.30 -5.75 19.23
N ALA A 132 11.84 -6.93 18.89
CA ALA A 132 12.20 -7.22 17.52
C ALA A 132 10.94 -7.31 16.63
N ARG A 133 11.08 -6.90 15.37
CA ARG A 133 10.04 -7.11 14.34
C ARG A 133 9.64 -8.59 14.29
N GLY A 134 8.36 -8.88 14.09
CA GLY A 134 7.81 -10.23 14.11
C GLY A 134 7.50 -10.76 15.53
N THR A 135 7.76 -9.98 16.60
CA THR A 135 7.35 -10.36 17.95
C THR A 135 5.84 -10.43 18.04
N GLN A 136 5.33 -11.54 18.53
CA GLN A 136 3.92 -11.71 18.84
C GLN A 136 3.59 -11.15 20.21
N LEU A 137 2.46 -10.47 20.28
CA LEU A 137 1.97 -9.78 21.47
C LEU A 137 0.51 -10.12 21.68
N LYS A 138 0.12 -10.29 22.93
CA LYS A 138 -1.29 -10.33 23.31
C LYS A 138 -1.69 -8.95 23.83
N LEU A 139 -2.73 -8.39 23.24
CA LEU A 139 -3.21 -7.07 23.56
C LEU A 139 -4.60 -7.13 24.21
N GLU A 140 -4.85 -6.19 25.10
CA GLU A 140 -6.20 -5.83 25.51
C GLU A 140 -6.58 -4.51 24.86
N LEU A 141 -7.68 -4.52 24.10
CA LEU A 141 -8.27 -3.33 23.54
C LEU A 141 -9.13 -2.65 24.63
N ILE A 142 -8.69 -1.48 25.05
CA ILE A 142 -9.34 -0.71 26.12
C ILE A 142 -10.56 -0.01 25.56
N ASP A 143 -10.37 0.70 24.45
CA ASP A 143 -11.42 1.49 23.78
C ASP A 143 -11.08 1.72 22.31
N TRP A 144 -12.09 2.06 21.52
CA TRP A 144 -11.92 2.51 20.13
C TRP A 144 -13.03 3.48 19.74
N ASP A 145 -12.68 4.36 18.81
CA ASP A 145 -13.61 5.35 18.26
C ASP A 145 -13.77 5.12 16.75
N GLU A 146 -15.01 4.92 16.30
CA GLU A 146 -15.35 4.64 14.89
C GLU A 146 -15.36 5.91 14.03
N VAL A 147 -15.38 7.10 14.64
CA VAL A 147 -15.34 8.39 13.93
C VAL A 147 -13.89 8.81 13.70
N ASP A 148 -13.11 8.84 14.78
CA ASP A 148 -11.69 9.18 14.71
C ASP A 148 -10.82 8.01 14.23
N LEU A 149 -11.40 6.81 14.11
CA LEU A 149 -10.74 5.56 13.73
C LEU A 149 -9.54 5.24 14.63
N SER A 150 -9.62 5.60 15.89
CA SER A 150 -8.59 5.40 16.90
C SER A 150 -8.82 4.14 17.72
N VAL A 151 -7.74 3.55 18.22
CA VAL A 151 -7.78 2.39 19.11
C VAL A 151 -6.82 2.63 20.25
N GLN A 152 -7.29 2.39 21.47
CA GLN A 152 -6.48 2.36 22.68
C GLN A 152 -6.29 0.91 23.12
N ALA A 153 -5.05 0.49 23.25
CA ALA A 153 -4.71 -0.86 23.67
C ALA A 153 -3.57 -0.86 24.66
N ARG A 154 -3.42 -1.97 25.39
CA ARG A 154 -2.27 -2.23 26.22
C ARG A 154 -1.73 -3.64 25.97
N VAL A 155 -0.41 -3.81 26.11
CA VAL A 155 0.23 -5.12 26.02
C VAL A 155 -0.02 -5.87 27.32
N LEU A 156 -0.54 -7.09 27.22
CA LEU A 156 -0.70 -8.01 28.32
C LEU A 156 0.48 -8.98 28.42
N GLU A 157 0.86 -9.56 27.29
CA GLU A 157 1.91 -10.55 27.22
C GLU A 157 2.75 -10.33 25.95
N VAL A 158 4.03 -10.66 26.06
CA VAL A 158 4.97 -10.70 24.94
C VAL A 158 5.33 -12.15 24.71
N ALA A 159 4.91 -12.71 23.59
CA ALA A 159 5.24 -14.06 23.19
C ALA A 159 6.52 -14.11 22.36
N THR A 160 6.98 -15.31 22.04
CA THR A 160 8.25 -15.56 21.34
C THR A 160 8.25 -14.97 19.93
N VAL A 161 9.42 -14.48 19.46
CA VAL A 161 9.64 -14.04 18.08
C VAL A 161 9.44 -15.22 17.11
N LEU A 162 8.53 -15.07 16.14
CA LEU A 162 8.40 -15.99 15.00
C LEU A 162 8.94 -15.30 13.74
N PRO A 163 10.14 -15.64 13.28
CA PRO A 163 10.75 -15.00 12.09
C PRO A 163 9.92 -15.15 10.82
N SER A 164 9.19 -16.28 10.65
CA SER A 164 8.42 -16.60 9.45
C SER A 164 7.24 -15.67 9.18
N LEU A 165 6.58 -15.17 10.22
CA LEU A 165 5.44 -14.26 10.07
C LEU A 165 5.84 -12.85 9.61
N ALA A 166 7.04 -12.42 9.96
CA ALA A 166 7.56 -11.12 9.53
C ALA A 166 7.84 -11.11 8.01
N ASP A 167 8.32 -12.22 7.46
CA ASP A 167 8.61 -12.40 6.04
C ASP A 167 7.31 -12.52 5.22
N GLU A 168 6.29 -13.22 5.74
CA GLU A 168 4.96 -13.31 5.11
C GLU A 168 4.26 -11.94 5.01
N ILE A 169 4.37 -11.13 6.06
CA ILE A 169 3.80 -9.77 6.07
C ILE A 169 4.52 -8.85 5.06
N GLU A 170 5.82 -9.02 4.84
CA GLU A 170 6.55 -8.29 3.80
C GLU A 170 6.08 -8.66 2.38
N LEU A 171 5.76 -9.92 2.15
CA LEU A 171 5.25 -10.41 0.87
C LEU A 171 3.83 -9.90 0.60
N GLU A 172 2.93 -9.89 1.61
CA GLU A 172 1.59 -9.32 1.48
C GLU A 172 1.61 -7.80 1.27
N GLU A 173 2.52 -7.07 1.92
CA GLU A 173 2.69 -5.63 1.71
C GLU A 173 3.25 -5.31 0.32
N ALA A 174 4.04 -6.21 -0.27
CA ALA A 174 4.55 -6.09 -1.63
C ALA A 174 3.48 -6.42 -2.69
N ASP A 175 2.62 -7.42 -2.45
CA ASP A 175 1.53 -7.82 -3.37
C ASP A 175 0.39 -6.80 -3.43
N VAL A 176 0.15 -6.03 -2.37
CA VAL A 176 -0.85 -4.95 -2.35
C VAL A 176 -0.33 -3.68 -3.04
N ALA A 177 0.97 -3.59 -3.31
CA ALA A 177 1.61 -2.48 -4.02
C ALA A 177 1.65 -2.66 -5.55
N ASP A 178 1.15 -3.79 -6.08
CA ASP A 178 0.97 -4.06 -7.52
C ASP A 178 -0.48 -3.67 -7.97
#